data_12f958cd6cf19a768e411277c07eebd7
#
_entry.id   12f958cd6cf19a768e411277c07eebd7
#
_cell.length_a   1.000
_cell.length_b   1.000
_cell.length_c   1.000
_cell.angle_alpha   90.00
_cell.angle_beta   90.00
_cell.angle_gamma   90.00
#
_symmetry.space_group_name_H-M   'P 1'
#
loop_
_entity.id
_entity.type
_entity.pdbx_description
1 polymer ?
#
loop_
_entity_poly.entity_id
_entity_poly.type
_entity_poly.pdbx_seq_one_letter_code
_entity_poly.pdbx_strand_id
1 'polypeptide(L)'
;MGSAALSRLSFMNDVEIVGCVTKAPPRNAWWSDDPHGNHDYPNISHEELGDVDFDFGISINYWKIIEPQIISRPSLGFVNLHHSYMLSLRGRDMTSHAIINARRTGRWYHGTTLHYTDDGLDTGPIIATDSCPILESDTAWSLFQRVEAIGKNMLDLWLPRLVAGRPPVSYPEPEQPLNMRKDATKKEIADLNADPLLIYDVVRAYDFNGHFEPASTLIDGAKVYLTTTAREGYLVLDAGGGRRVYRADYKPAA
;
A
#
# COMPACT_ATOMS: atom_id res chain seq x y z
N MET A 1 1.41 1.12 -9.89
CA MET A 1 2.66 1.89 -9.67
C MET A 1 3.91 1.22 -10.26
N GLY A 2 4.16 -0.06 -10.08
CA GLY A 2 5.32 -0.75 -10.65
C GLY A 2 5.46 -0.55 -12.16
N SER A 3 4.39 -0.78 -12.92
CA SER A 3 4.35 -0.55 -14.38
C SER A 3 4.63 0.90 -14.77
N ALA A 4 4.18 1.86 -13.95
CA ALA A 4 4.48 3.28 -14.20
C ALA A 4 5.98 3.58 -14.01
N ALA A 5 6.60 3.01 -12.98
CA ALA A 5 8.05 3.14 -12.77
C ALA A 5 8.84 2.51 -13.93
N LEU A 6 8.49 1.29 -14.33
CA LEU A 6 9.11 0.60 -15.46
C LEU A 6 8.97 1.39 -16.76
N SER A 7 7.76 1.85 -17.07
CA SER A 7 7.51 2.70 -18.23
C SER A 7 8.36 3.98 -18.18
N ARG A 8 8.47 4.62 -17.01
CA ARG A 8 9.28 5.82 -16.88
C ARG A 8 10.77 5.55 -17.13
N LEU A 9 11.30 4.49 -16.53
CA LEU A 9 12.71 4.10 -16.67
C LEU A 9 13.04 3.69 -18.12
N SER A 10 12.15 2.99 -18.81
CA SER A 10 12.35 2.55 -20.20
C SER A 10 12.43 3.70 -21.23
N PHE A 11 11.90 4.88 -20.89
CA PHE A 11 12.04 6.09 -21.74
C PHE A 11 13.27 6.92 -21.42
N MET A 12 14.10 6.53 -20.47
CA MET A 12 15.34 7.25 -20.12
C MET A 12 16.52 6.69 -20.91
N ASN A 13 17.18 7.54 -21.73
CA ASN A 13 18.24 7.10 -22.64
C ASN A 13 19.48 6.54 -21.94
N ASP A 14 19.73 6.95 -20.68
CA ASP A 14 20.91 6.57 -19.91
C ASP A 14 20.61 5.44 -18.90
N VAL A 15 19.47 4.75 -19.07
CA VAL A 15 19.02 3.67 -18.17
C VAL A 15 18.81 2.39 -18.96
N GLU A 16 19.46 1.33 -18.51
CA GLU A 16 19.20 -0.04 -18.91
C GLU A 16 18.48 -0.79 -17.80
N ILE A 17 17.34 -1.43 -18.09
CA ILE A 17 16.62 -2.25 -17.14
C ILE A 17 17.19 -3.67 -17.22
N VAL A 18 18.09 -4.00 -16.29
CA VAL A 18 18.80 -5.30 -16.25
C VAL A 18 17.98 -6.43 -15.62
N GLY A 19 16.88 -6.11 -14.94
CA GLY A 19 15.98 -7.12 -14.39
C GLY A 19 14.73 -6.53 -13.77
N CYS A 20 13.64 -7.28 -13.86
CA CYS A 20 12.37 -6.96 -13.23
C CYS A 20 11.82 -8.19 -12.50
N VAL A 21 11.54 -8.05 -11.20
CA VAL A 21 10.90 -9.09 -10.40
C VAL A 21 9.46 -8.72 -10.17
N THR A 22 8.55 -9.45 -10.79
CA THR A 22 7.11 -9.21 -10.62
C THR A 22 6.37 -10.49 -10.31
N LYS A 23 5.16 -10.33 -9.80
CA LYS A 23 4.23 -11.43 -9.63
C LYS A 23 3.09 -11.24 -10.63
N ALA A 24 2.82 -12.27 -11.43
CA ALA A 24 1.67 -12.26 -12.32
C ALA A 24 0.40 -11.90 -11.53
N PRO A 25 -0.42 -10.96 -12.02
CA PRO A 25 -1.66 -10.61 -11.35
C PRO A 25 -2.60 -11.82 -11.34
N PRO A 26 -3.34 -12.09 -10.25
CA PRO A 26 -4.39 -13.08 -10.28
C PRO A 26 -5.45 -12.71 -11.32
N ARG A 27 -6.16 -13.69 -11.87
CA ARG A 27 -7.14 -13.51 -12.97
C ARG A 27 -8.17 -12.38 -12.75
N ASN A 28 -8.45 -12.03 -11.51
CA ASN A 28 -9.41 -10.99 -11.11
C ASN A 28 -8.72 -9.77 -10.47
N ALA A 29 -7.44 -9.54 -10.77
CA ALA A 29 -6.76 -8.37 -10.26
C ALA A 29 -7.40 -7.09 -10.81
N TRP A 30 -7.61 -6.12 -9.93
CA TRP A 30 -8.08 -4.78 -10.30
C TRP A 30 -6.99 -3.95 -10.99
N TRP A 31 -5.74 -4.38 -10.89
CA TRP A 31 -4.62 -3.82 -11.66
C TRP A 31 -4.49 -4.62 -12.96
N SER A 32 -4.74 -3.96 -14.06
CA SER A 32 -4.64 -4.54 -15.40
C SER A 32 -3.24 -4.42 -16.01
N ASP A 33 -2.37 -3.67 -15.36
CA ASP A 33 -1.04 -3.40 -15.86
C ASP A 33 -0.19 -4.67 -15.65
N ASP A 34 -0.10 -5.48 -16.70
CA ASP A 34 0.83 -6.58 -16.73
C ASP A 34 2.25 -6.03 -16.93
N PRO A 35 3.10 -6.03 -15.90
CA PRO A 35 4.48 -5.61 -16.07
C PRO A 35 5.29 -6.61 -16.92
N HIS A 36 4.72 -7.79 -17.22
CA HIS A 36 5.31 -8.78 -18.13
C HIS A 36 4.88 -8.60 -19.60
N GLY A 37 3.94 -7.70 -19.90
CA GLY A 37 3.48 -7.47 -21.27
C GLY A 37 4.57 -6.81 -22.13
N ASN A 38 4.92 -7.39 -23.25
CA ASN A 38 5.72 -6.87 -24.39
C ASN A 38 6.84 -5.84 -24.09
N HIS A 39 7.64 -6.07 -23.04
CA HIS A 39 8.79 -5.22 -22.73
C HIS A 39 10.09 -6.00 -22.95
N ASP A 40 11.10 -5.32 -23.52
CA ASP A 40 12.41 -5.89 -23.83
C ASP A 40 13.37 -5.99 -22.63
N TYR A 41 12.88 -6.01 -21.39
CA TYR A 41 13.72 -6.17 -20.21
C TYR A 41 13.60 -7.59 -19.60
N PRO A 42 14.69 -8.11 -18.99
CA PRO A 42 14.68 -9.44 -18.40
C PRO A 42 13.67 -9.54 -17.24
N ASN A 43 12.82 -10.57 -17.31
CA ASN A 43 11.99 -10.97 -16.18
C ASN A 43 12.76 -12.01 -15.38
N ILE A 44 13.09 -11.68 -14.14
CA ILE A 44 13.89 -12.53 -13.25
C ILE A 44 13.09 -12.93 -12.00
N SER A 45 13.46 -14.03 -11.39
CA SER A 45 12.91 -14.45 -10.09
C SER A 45 13.53 -13.64 -8.94
N HIS A 46 12.92 -13.75 -7.75
CA HIS A 46 13.50 -13.16 -6.54
C HIS A 46 14.86 -13.77 -6.20
N GLU A 47 14.99 -15.05 -6.43
CA GLU A 47 16.20 -15.82 -6.15
C GLU A 47 17.37 -15.41 -7.07
N GLU A 48 17.08 -15.08 -8.33
CA GLU A 48 18.07 -14.60 -9.30
C GLU A 48 18.51 -13.14 -9.06
N LEU A 49 17.77 -12.37 -8.23
CA LEU A 49 18.11 -10.98 -7.93
C LEU A 49 19.52 -10.82 -7.32
N GLY A 50 20.00 -11.86 -6.60
CA GLY A 50 21.35 -11.92 -6.04
C GLY A 50 22.46 -12.03 -7.08
N ASP A 51 22.18 -12.54 -8.28
CA ASP A 51 23.15 -12.80 -9.36
C ASP A 51 23.24 -11.65 -10.38
N VAL A 52 22.34 -10.66 -10.30
CA VAL A 52 22.31 -9.52 -11.23
C VAL A 52 23.13 -8.35 -10.66
N ASP A 53 24.00 -7.78 -11.48
CA ASP A 53 24.68 -6.53 -11.17
C ASP A 53 23.83 -5.34 -11.63
N PHE A 54 23.66 -4.36 -10.76
CA PHE A 54 22.90 -3.15 -11.03
C PHE A 54 23.37 -1.97 -10.18
N ASP A 55 23.27 -0.76 -10.73
CA ASP A 55 23.67 0.49 -10.05
C ASP A 55 22.56 1.08 -9.19
N PHE A 56 21.30 0.77 -9.50
CA PHE A 56 20.12 1.29 -8.83
C PHE A 56 19.04 0.23 -8.70
N GLY A 57 18.47 0.09 -7.51
CA GLY A 57 17.33 -0.80 -7.24
C GLY A 57 16.10 -0.02 -6.76
N ILE A 58 14.91 -0.46 -7.17
CA ILE A 58 13.66 0.10 -6.67
C ILE A 58 12.64 -1.00 -6.38
N SER A 59 12.03 -0.93 -5.19
CA SER A 59 10.89 -1.76 -4.83
C SER A 59 9.61 -0.95 -4.71
N ILE A 60 8.50 -1.50 -5.22
CA ILE A 60 7.18 -0.85 -5.19
C ILE A 60 6.13 -1.92 -4.91
N ASN A 61 5.49 -1.84 -3.74
CA ASN A 61 4.51 -2.84 -3.31
C ASN A 61 5.03 -4.28 -3.37
N TYR A 62 6.31 -4.47 -3.13
CA TYR A 62 6.95 -5.77 -3.22
C TYR A 62 6.53 -6.66 -2.04
N TRP A 63 6.37 -7.97 -2.29
CA TRP A 63 5.74 -8.90 -1.33
C TRP A 63 6.71 -9.72 -0.50
N LYS A 64 8.01 -9.72 -0.86
CA LYS A 64 9.09 -10.40 -0.12
C LYS A 64 10.01 -9.36 0.53
N ILE A 65 10.69 -9.78 1.58
CA ILE A 65 11.81 -9.01 2.14
C ILE A 65 13.00 -9.24 1.21
N ILE A 66 13.70 -8.16 0.86
CA ILE A 66 14.93 -8.21 0.06
C ILE A 66 16.09 -8.28 1.04
N GLU A 67 17.02 -9.19 0.79
CA GLU A 67 18.13 -9.45 1.68
C GLU A 67 19.11 -8.28 1.76
N PRO A 68 19.68 -7.96 2.94
CA PRO A 68 20.57 -6.82 3.14
C PRO A 68 21.78 -6.82 2.18
N GLN A 69 22.32 -8.01 1.83
CA GLN A 69 23.41 -8.14 0.88
C GLN A 69 23.04 -7.70 -0.55
N ILE A 70 21.77 -7.74 -0.92
CA ILE A 70 21.29 -7.24 -2.22
C ILE A 70 21.08 -5.73 -2.14
N ILE A 71 20.46 -5.25 -1.06
CA ILE A 71 20.16 -3.82 -0.83
C ILE A 71 21.44 -2.97 -0.81
N SER A 72 22.54 -3.51 -0.28
CA SER A 72 23.82 -2.79 -0.11
C SER A 72 24.69 -2.70 -1.36
N ARG A 73 24.39 -3.47 -2.41
CA ARG A 73 25.24 -3.59 -3.62
C ARG A 73 25.20 -2.36 -4.54
N PRO A 74 24.02 -1.82 -4.89
CA PRO A 74 23.94 -0.79 -5.91
C PRO A 74 24.59 0.52 -5.46
N SER A 75 25.45 1.11 -6.31
CA SER A 75 26.20 2.33 -6.02
C SER A 75 25.29 3.55 -5.80
N LEU A 76 24.17 3.62 -6.50
CA LEU A 76 23.14 4.66 -6.36
C LEU A 76 22.11 4.33 -5.26
N GLY A 77 22.18 3.12 -4.71
CA GLY A 77 21.34 2.64 -3.62
C GLY A 77 20.10 1.89 -4.07
N PHE A 78 19.43 1.30 -3.09
CA PHE A 78 18.15 0.61 -3.27
C PHE A 78 17.06 1.43 -2.58
N VAL A 79 15.99 1.78 -3.30
CA VAL A 79 14.90 2.59 -2.77
C VAL A 79 13.59 1.81 -2.69
N ASN A 80 12.71 2.24 -1.80
CA ASN A 80 11.35 1.72 -1.69
C ASN A 80 10.34 2.87 -1.76
N LEU A 81 9.26 2.68 -2.51
CA LEU A 81 8.10 3.54 -2.48
C LEU A 81 7.04 2.91 -1.59
N HIS A 82 6.90 3.45 -0.39
CA HIS A 82 6.04 2.93 0.67
C HIS A 82 4.81 3.80 0.89
N HIS A 83 3.61 3.18 1.00
CA HIS A 83 2.34 3.87 1.22
C HIS A 83 2.17 4.27 2.70
N SER A 84 3.01 5.20 3.15
CA SER A 84 2.90 5.82 4.47
C SER A 84 3.56 7.18 4.45
N TYR A 85 2.87 8.22 4.92
CA TYR A 85 3.45 9.54 5.04
C TYR A 85 4.53 9.57 6.13
N MET A 86 5.74 10.03 5.79
CA MET A 86 6.90 10.10 6.70
C MET A 86 7.23 8.77 7.38
N LEU A 87 6.92 7.63 6.76
CA LEU A 87 7.07 6.28 7.34
C LEU A 87 6.36 6.13 8.70
N SER A 88 5.35 6.94 8.97
CA SER A 88 4.60 6.94 10.24
C SER A 88 3.84 5.65 10.53
N LEU A 89 3.68 4.80 9.53
CA LEU A 89 3.15 3.44 9.61
C LEU A 89 4.09 2.53 8.81
N ARG A 90 4.56 1.45 9.39
CA ARG A 90 5.48 0.50 8.75
C ARG A 90 4.82 -0.85 8.54
N GLY A 91 5.26 -1.60 7.53
CA GLY A 91 4.81 -2.96 7.25
C GLY A 91 3.64 -3.04 6.27
N ARG A 92 2.48 -3.54 6.68
CA ARG A 92 1.35 -3.88 5.79
C ARG A 92 0.06 -3.15 6.13
N ASP A 93 -0.85 -3.11 5.15
CA ASP A 93 -2.22 -2.59 5.28
C ASP A 93 -2.28 -1.12 5.75
N MET A 94 -1.29 -0.32 5.32
CA MET A 94 -1.08 1.05 5.80
C MET A 94 -2.28 1.95 5.60
N THR A 95 -2.97 1.84 4.45
CA THR A 95 -4.19 2.62 4.18
C THR A 95 -5.30 2.30 5.18
N SER A 96 -5.49 1.01 5.49
CA SER A 96 -6.47 0.59 6.51
C SER A 96 -6.10 1.11 7.90
N HIS A 97 -4.83 0.98 8.27
CA HIS A 97 -4.35 1.49 9.57
C HIS A 97 -4.45 3.02 9.67
N ALA A 98 -4.19 3.75 8.58
CA ALA A 98 -4.35 5.20 8.54
C ALA A 98 -5.81 5.61 8.83
N ILE A 99 -6.77 4.97 8.18
CA ILE A 99 -8.21 5.24 8.38
C ILE A 99 -8.64 4.92 9.83
N ILE A 100 -8.32 3.71 10.35
CA ILE A 100 -8.70 3.29 11.70
C ILE A 100 -8.10 4.23 12.76
N ASN A 101 -6.88 4.68 12.56
CA ASN A 101 -6.18 5.53 13.51
C ASN A 101 -6.55 7.02 13.40
N ALA A 102 -7.11 7.48 12.27
CA ALA A 102 -7.33 8.91 12.01
C ALA A 102 -8.15 9.57 13.13
N ARG A 103 -9.31 8.99 13.48
CA ARG A 103 -10.19 9.52 14.54
C ARG A 103 -9.54 9.47 15.91
N ARG A 104 -8.86 8.38 16.23
CA ARG A 104 -8.22 8.16 17.53
C ARG A 104 -7.03 9.09 17.78
N THR A 105 -6.25 9.39 16.72
CA THR A 105 -4.99 10.15 16.83
C THR A 105 -5.11 11.59 16.36
N GLY A 106 -6.23 11.96 15.72
CA GLY A 106 -6.39 13.26 15.07
C GLY A 106 -5.57 13.40 13.76
N ARG A 107 -4.93 12.35 13.26
CA ARG A 107 -4.13 12.36 12.02
C ARG A 107 -4.99 12.03 10.82
N TRP A 108 -5.63 13.05 10.25
CA TRP A 108 -6.52 12.94 9.10
C TRP A 108 -5.77 13.13 7.77
N TYR A 109 -4.62 12.48 7.61
CA TYR A 109 -3.84 12.45 6.38
C TYR A 109 -3.13 11.12 6.21
N HIS A 110 -2.92 10.74 4.96
CA HIS A 110 -2.18 9.55 4.55
C HIS A 110 -1.43 9.87 3.25
N GLY A 111 -0.40 9.09 2.93
CA GLY A 111 0.40 9.39 1.76
C GLY A 111 1.39 8.31 1.40
N THR A 112 2.45 8.72 0.73
CA THR A 112 3.53 7.84 0.31
C THR A 112 4.88 8.47 0.64
N THR A 113 5.88 7.65 0.83
CA THR A 113 7.26 8.03 1.08
C THR A 113 8.18 7.23 0.17
N LEU A 114 9.04 7.94 -0.53
CA LEU A 114 10.18 7.37 -1.23
C LEU A 114 11.39 7.44 -0.29
N HIS A 115 12.00 6.30 0.02
CA HIS A 115 13.11 6.22 0.96
C HIS A 115 14.16 5.21 0.50
N TYR A 116 15.39 5.36 0.93
CA TYR A 116 16.37 4.29 0.79
C TYR A 116 16.00 3.12 1.69
N THR A 117 16.25 1.91 1.23
CA THR A 117 16.15 0.72 2.08
C THR A 117 17.40 0.57 2.94
N ASP A 118 17.21 0.06 4.14
CA ASP A 118 18.25 -0.33 5.08
C ASP A 118 17.98 -1.75 5.61
N ASP A 119 18.70 -2.17 6.64
CA ASP A 119 18.53 -3.50 7.25
C ASP A 119 17.21 -3.64 8.04
N GLY A 120 16.50 -2.55 8.28
CA GLY A 120 15.21 -2.52 8.94
C GLY A 120 14.04 -2.60 7.96
N LEU A 121 12.83 -2.74 8.50
CA LEU A 121 11.62 -2.71 7.69
C LEU A 121 11.04 -1.29 7.70
N ASP A 122 11.06 -0.62 6.55
CA ASP A 122 10.59 0.75 6.34
C ASP A 122 11.19 1.75 7.36
N THR A 123 12.52 1.70 7.55
CA THR A 123 13.26 2.52 8.52
C THR A 123 14.31 3.43 7.88
N GLY A 124 14.60 3.24 6.60
CA GLY A 124 15.68 3.91 5.92
C GLY A 124 15.46 5.41 5.65
N PRO A 125 16.53 6.11 5.24
CA PRO A 125 16.51 7.55 5.02
C PRO A 125 15.50 7.99 3.97
N ILE A 126 14.68 9.00 4.30
CA ILE A 126 13.61 9.53 3.46
C ILE A 126 14.18 10.46 2.39
N ILE A 127 13.85 10.20 1.13
CA ILE A 127 14.16 11.03 -0.02
C ILE A 127 13.07 12.07 -0.24
N ALA A 128 11.83 11.61 -0.26
CA ALA A 128 10.67 12.48 -0.46
C ALA A 128 9.42 11.86 0.16
N THR A 129 8.47 12.71 0.50
CA THR A 129 7.16 12.28 1.00
C THR A 129 6.09 13.25 0.53
N ASP A 130 4.88 12.72 0.32
CA ASP A 130 3.71 13.52 -0.04
C ASP A 130 2.43 12.86 0.51
N SER A 131 1.36 13.64 0.70
CA SER A 131 0.15 13.19 1.37
C SER A 131 -1.11 13.82 0.83
N CYS A 132 -2.24 13.17 1.13
CA CYS A 132 -3.57 13.72 0.94
C CYS A 132 -4.40 13.60 2.23
N PRO A 133 -5.46 14.41 2.40
CA PRO A 133 -6.36 14.28 3.53
C PRO A 133 -7.11 12.95 3.50
N ILE A 134 -7.39 12.38 4.66
CA ILE A 134 -8.36 11.30 4.85
C ILE A 134 -9.71 11.96 5.08
N LEU A 135 -10.68 11.71 4.21
CA LEU A 135 -12.05 12.19 4.37
C LEU A 135 -12.87 11.20 5.21
N GLU A 136 -13.86 11.68 5.92
CA GLU A 136 -14.79 10.80 6.66
C GLU A 136 -15.58 9.87 5.73
N SER A 137 -15.78 10.26 4.49
CA SER A 137 -16.41 9.44 3.44
C SER A 137 -15.47 8.47 2.74
N ASP A 138 -14.16 8.52 3.02
CA ASP A 138 -13.24 7.61 2.36
C ASP A 138 -13.44 6.17 2.79
N THR A 139 -13.41 5.30 1.79
CA THR A 139 -13.09 3.88 1.96
C THR A 139 -11.59 3.66 1.78
N ALA A 140 -11.10 2.48 2.14
CA ALA A 140 -9.71 2.11 1.85
C ALA A 140 -9.42 2.22 0.34
N TRP A 141 -10.38 1.87 -0.52
CA TRP A 141 -10.24 1.96 -1.97
C TRP A 141 -10.07 3.40 -2.45
N SER A 142 -10.95 4.32 -2.07
CA SER A 142 -10.88 5.71 -2.52
C SER A 142 -9.60 6.42 -2.05
N LEU A 143 -9.20 6.17 -0.81
CA LEU A 143 -7.95 6.73 -0.27
C LEU A 143 -6.73 6.11 -0.95
N PHE A 144 -6.69 4.79 -1.14
CA PHE A 144 -5.62 4.09 -1.83
C PHE A 144 -5.39 4.63 -3.25
N GLN A 145 -6.46 4.87 -4.02
CA GLN A 145 -6.35 5.44 -5.37
C GLN A 145 -5.71 6.83 -5.37
N ARG A 146 -6.01 7.68 -4.38
CA ARG A 146 -5.35 8.99 -4.26
C ARG A 146 -3.89 8.88 -3.90
N VAL A 147 -3.54 7.98 -3.00
CA VAL A 147 -2.13 7.70 -2.63
C VAL A 147 -1.34 7.10 -3.80
N GLU A 148 -1.98 6.23 -4.60
CA GLU A 148 -1.41 5.72 -5.86
C GLU A 148 -1.09 6.85 -6.86
N ALA A 149 -1.99 7.83 -6.99
CA ALA A 149 -1.76 8.98 -7.88
C ALA A 149 -0.57 9.84 -7.39
N ILE A 150 -0.50 10.10 -6.09
CA ILE A 150 0.64 10.78 -5.46
C ILE A 150 1.94 10.02 -5.73
N GLY A 151 1.93 8.69 -5.51
CA GLY A 151 3.10 7.85 -5.75
C GLY A 151 3.60 7.91 -7.20
N LYS A 152 2.69 7.88 -8.19
CA LYS A 152 3.03 8.02 -9.60
C LYS A 152 3.69 9.38 -9.89
N ASN A 153 3.13 10.47 -9.40
CA ASN A 153 3.72 11.81 -9.55
C ASN A 153 5.11 11.89 -8.90
N MET A 154 5.28 11.25 -7.74
CA MET A 154 6.57 11.19 -7.05
C MET A 154 7.61 10.42 -7.87
N LEU A 155 7.24 9.29 -8.49
CA LEU A 155 8.12 8.54 -9.38
C LEU A 155 8.54 9.39 -10.60
N ASP A 156 7.61 10.10 -11.23
CA ASP A 156 7.92 10.99 -12.36
C ASP A 156 8.93 12.06 -12.00
N LEU A 157 8.84 12.60 -10.79
CA LEU A 157 9.73 13.66 -10.31
C LEU A 157 11.11 13.15 -9.86
N TRP A 158 11.15 11.98 -9.22
CA TRP A 158 12.34 11.52 -8.50
C TRP A 158 13.16 10.47 -9.24
N LEU A 159 12.59 9.62 -10.10
CA LEU A 159 13.35 8.63 -10.85
C LEU A 159 14.51 9.26 -11.64
N PRO A 160 14.33 10.36 -12.42
CA PRO A 160 15.45 10.97 -13.11
C PRO A 160 16.57 11.47 -12.19
N ARG A 161 16.21 11.93 -10.99
CA ARG A 161 17.19 12.41 -10.00
C ARG A 161 17.96 11.27 -9.33
N LEU A 162 17.27 10.15 -9.07
CA LEU A 162 17.86 8.97 -8.44
C LEU A 162 18.87 8.26 -9.35
N VAL A 163 18.58 8.15 -10.63
CA VAL A 163 19.52 7.56 -11.60
C VAL A 163 20.69 8.49 -11.94
N ALA A 164 20.52 9.80 -11.75
CA ALA A 164 21.61 10.77 -11.91
C ALA A 164 22.53 10.89 -10.68
N GLY A 165 22.13 10.39 -9.53
CA GLY A 165 22.91 10.45 -8.31
C GLY A 165 22.07 10.29 -7.04
N ARG A 166 22.69 10.44 -5.88
CA ARG A 166 22.03 10.32 -4.58
C ARG A 166 21.54 11.68 -4.08
N PRO A 167 20.22 11.93 -4.03
CA PRO A 167 19.69 13.18 -3.49
C PRO A 167 19.90 13.28 -1.96
N PRO A 168 19.80 14.50 -1.39
CA PRO A 168 19.75 14.70 0.06
C PRO A 168 18.57 13.92 0.69
N VAL A 169 18.77 13.48 1.93
CA VAL A 169 17.78 12.69 2.67
C VAL A 169 17.48 13.31 4.03
N SER A 170 16.33 12.95 4.59
CA SER A 170 15.99 13.12 6.00
C SER A 170 15.77 11.76 6.66
N TYR A 171 15.66 11.72 7.97
CA TYR A 171 15.43 10.46 8.69
C TYR A 171 14.02 10.42 9.27
N PRO A 172 13.40 9.23 9.30
CA PRO A 172 12.08 9.07 9.92
C PRO A 172 12.18 9.28 11.43
N GLU A 173 11.05 9.64 12.04
CA GLU A 173 10.91 9.63 13.49
C GLU A 173 11.18 8.22 14.03
N PRO A 174 11.92 8.08 15.14
CA PRO A 174 12.15 6.78 15.75
C PRO A 174 10.85 6.15 16.27
N GLU A 175 10.86 4.83 16.43
CA GLU A 175 9.80 4.04 17.08
C GLU A 175 8.41 4.09 16.40
N GLN A 176 8.37 4.18 15.08
CA GLN A 176 7.08 4.09 14.38
C GLN A 176 6.47 2.67 14.50
N PRO A 177 5.14 2.58 14.67
CA PRO A 177 4.49 1.28 14.83
C PRO A 177 4.67 0.39 13.60
N LEU A 178 5.09 -0.86 13.83
CA LEU A 178 5.20 -1.89 12.80
C LEU A 178 3.92 -2.73 12.76
N ASN A 179 3.26 -2.76 11.61
CA ASN A 179 2.06 -3.55 11.38
C ASN A 179 2.39 -4.82 10.60
N MET A 180 2.16 -5.96 11.24
CA MET A 180 2.44 -7.28 10.67
C MET A 180 1.16 -7.90 10.08
N ARG A 181 1.31 -8.93 9.25
CA ARG A 181 0.16 -9.66 8.67
C ARG A 181 -0.80 -10.19 9.73
N LYS A 182 -0.31 -10.58 10.92
CA LYS A 182 -1.13 -11.02 12.06
C LYS A 182 -2.04 -9.91 12.60
N ASP A 183 -1.74 -8.65 12.36
CA ASP A 183 -2.56 -7.51 12.80
C ASP A 183 -3.77 -7.28 11.88
N ALA A 184 -3.83 -7.96 10.73
CA ALA A 184 -4.98 -7.91 9.80
C ALA A 184 -6.28 -8.50 10.39
N THR A 185 -6.20 -9.20 11.53
CA THR A 185 -7.38 -9.69 12.29
C THR A 185 -8.25 -8.55 12.83
N LYS A 186 -7.75 -7.32 12.85
CA LYS A 186 -8.51 -6.11 13.25
C LYS A 186 -9.72 -5.81 12.36
N LYS A 187 -9.89 -6.51 11.25
CA LYS A 187 -11.08 -6.42 10.39
C LYS A 187 -12.30 -7.20 10.89
N GLU A 188 -12.14 -8.07 11.89
CA GLU A 188 -13.23 -8.79 12.52
C GLU A 188 -13.81 -7.98 13.69
N ILE A 189 -15.09 -7.64 13.60
CA ILE A 189 -15.81 -6.86 14.60
C ILE A 189 -16.49 -7.84 15.54
N ALA A 190 -15.96 -7.92 16.75
CA ALA A 190 -16.43 -8.86 17.76
C ALA A 190 -17.74 -8.42 18.44
N ASP A 191 -17.98 -7.10 18.54
CA ASP A 191 -19.15 -6.54 19.22
C ASP A 191 -19.74 -5.37 18.39
N LEU A 192 -20.94 -5.57 17.89
CA LEU A 192 -21.70 -4.53 17.16
C LEU A 192 -22.33 -3.48 18.09
N ASN A 193 -22.29 -3.68 19.41
CA ASN A 193 -22.75 -2.68 20.40
C ASN A 193 -21.62 -1.74 20.84
N ALA A 194 -20.39 -1.91 20.35
CA ALA A 194 -19.29 -0.98 20.55
C ALA A 194 -19.60 0.39 19.90
N ASP A 195 -18.70 1.37 20.10
CA ASP A 195 -18.86 2.71 19.50
C ASP A 195 -19.15 2.61 17.98
N PRO A 196 -20.32 3.06 17.53
CA PRO A 196 -20.73 2.95 16.13
C PRO A 196 -19.78 3.64 15.15
N LEU A 197 -19.11 4.72 15.56
CA LEU A 197 -18.13 5.43 14.71
C LEU A 197 -16.85 4.62 14.55
N LEU A 198 -16.40 3.93 15.58
CA LEU A 198 -15.23 3.03 15.48
C LEU A 198 -15.54 1.83 14.60
N ILE A 199 -16.75 1.26 14.70
CA ILE A 199 -17.19 0.18 13.80
C ILE A 199 -17.21 0.68 12.36
N TYR A 200 -17.80 1.85 12.11
CA TYR A 200 -17.82 2.45 10.78
C TYR A 200 -16.40 2.65 10.23
N ASP A 201 -15.47 3.18 11.04
CA ASP A 201 -14.08 3.39 10.63
C ASP A 201 -13.37 2.05 10.29
N VAL A 202 -13.63 0.96 11.04
CA VAL A 202 -13.11 -0.37 10.69
C VAL A 202 -13.69 -0.85 9.36
N VAL A 203 -15.00 -0.75 9.16
CA VAL A 203 -15.64 -1.22 7.92
C VAL A 203 -15.10 -0.49 6.70
N ARG A 204 -15.05 0.84 6.72
CA ARG A 204 -14.53 1.61 5.59
C ARG A 204 -13.03 1.42 5.37
N ALA A 205 -12.27 1.11 6.43
CA ALA A 205 -10.83 0.84 6.36
C ALA A 205 -10.48 -0.47 5.66
N TYR A 206 -11.40 -1.40 5.59
CA TYR A 206 -11.24 -2.66 4.85
C TYR A 206 -12.15 -2.76 3.62
N ASP A 207 -12.82 -1.67 3.24
CA ASP A 207 -13.63 -1.61 2.03
C ASP A 207 -12.75 -1.20 0.83
N PHE A 208 -12.26 -2.22 0.12
CA PHE A 208 -11.51 -2.11 -1.13
C PHE A 208 -12.39 -2.38 -2.37
N ASN A 209 -13.66 -2.01 -2.31
CA ASN A 209 -14.60 -2.18 -3.43
C ASN A 209 -14.69 -3.64 -3.95
N GLY A 210 -14.63 -4.61 -3.04
CA GLY A 210 -14.70 -6.04 -3.35
C GLY A 210 -13.39 -6.69 -3.82
N HIS A 211 -12.31 -5.94 -3.95
CA HIS A 211 -11.01 -6.49 -4.39
C HIS A 211 -10.29 -7.32 -3.33
N PHE A 212 -10.56 -7.05 -2.07
CA PHE A 212 -10.03 -7.81 -0.93
C PHE A 212 -11.16 -8.19 0.02
N GLU A 213 -10.89 -9.15 0.91
CA GLU A 213 -11.84 -9.55 1.93
C GLU A 213 -12.14 -8.37 2.86
N PRO A 214 -13.40 -7.91 2.92
CA PRO A 214 -13.80 -6.76 3.73
C PRO A 214 -13.86 -7.09 5.23
N ALA A 215 -14.19 -6.11 6.06
CA ALA A 215 -14.51 -6.33 7.46
C ALA A 215 -15.68 -7.29 7.62
N SER A 216 -15.73 -8.01 8.73
CA SER A 216 -16.77 -9.01 9.00
C SER A 216 -17.18 -9.01 10.48
N THR A 217 -18.33 -9.59 10.75
CA THR A 217 -18.83 -9.86 12.10
C THR A 217 -19.63 -11.18 12.11
N LEU A 218 -20.05 -11.63 13.29
CA LEU A 218 -20.99 -12.74 13.43
C LEU A 218 -22.40 -12.19 13.69
N ILE A 219 -23.38 -12.63 12.91
CA ILE A 219 -24.81 -12.38 13.15
C ILE A 219 -25.49 -13.76 13.18
N ASP A 220 -26.14 -14.06 14.28
CA ASP A 220 -26.80 -15.37 14.52
C ASP A 220 -25.84 -16.56 14.28
N GLY A 221 -24.57 -16.41 14.65
CA GLY A 221 -23.52 -17.43 14.49
C GLY A 221 -22.96 -17.55 13.06
N ALA A 222 -23.48 -16.79 12.09
CA ALA A 222 -22.97 -16.77 10.72
C ALA A 222 -22.02 -15.59 10.46
N LYS A 223 -20.91 -15.84 9.74
CA LYS A 223 -20.00 -14.77 9.31
C LYS A 223 -20.67 -13.91 8.25
N VAL A 224 -20.76 -12.62 8.52
CA VAL A 224 -21.33 -11.60 7.63
C VAL A 224 -20.26 -10.60 7.28
N TYR A 225 -20.06 -10.36 5.99
CA TYR A 225 -19.16 -9.31 5.50
C TYR A 225 -19.87 -7.96 5.47
N LEU A 226 -19.11 -6.89 5.63
CA LEU A 226 -19.61 -5.53 5.85
C LEU A 226 -19.03 -4.56 4.83
N THR A 227 -19.82 -3.56 4.45
CA THR A 227 -19.43 -2.46 3.55
C THR A 227 -20.09 -1.16 3.98
N THR A 228 -19.53 -0.01 3.58
CA THR A 228 -20.14 1.31 3.70
C THR A 228 -20.94 1.71 2.45
N THR A 229 -20.84 0.94 1.38
CA THR A 229 -21.65 1.14 0.16
C THR A 229 -23.11 0.84 0.43
N ALA A 230 -23.99 1.82 0.20
CA ALA A 230 -25.41 1.70 0.49
C ALA A 230 -26.07 0.54 -0.27
N ARG A 231 -26.86 -0.28 0.45
CA ARG A 231 -27.62 -1.40 -0.09
C ARG A 231 -28.99 -1.46 0.56
N GLU A 232 -30.03 -1.43 -0.25
CA GLU A 232 -31.40 -1.50 0.23
C GLU A 232 -31.67 -2.84 0.93
N GLY A 233 -32.28 -2.79 2.12
CA GLY A 233 -32.64 -3.98 2.91
C GLY A 233 -31.48 -4.66 3.68
N TYR A 234 -30.27 -4.10 3.63
CA TYR A 234 -29.07 -4.72 4.20
C TYR A 234 -28.39 -3.89 5.31
N LEU A 235 -29.10 -2.90 5.90
CA LEU A 235 -28.57 -2.08 6.98
C LEU A 235 -28.26 -2.94 8.21
N VAL A 236 -27.02 -2.85 8.70
CA VAL A 236 -26.53 -3.52 9.93
C VAL A 236 -26.41 -2.50 11.06
N LEU A 237 -25.91 -1.30 10.77
CA LEU A 237 -25.62 -0.27 11.77
C LEU A 237 -25.81 1.13 11.18
N ASP A 238 -26.42 2.04 11.95
CA ASP A 238 -26.39 3.50 11.67
C ASP A 238 -25.52 4.18 12.73
N ALA A 239 -24.40 4.76 12.30
CA ALA A 239 -23.45 5.47 13.16
C ALA A 239 -23.73 6.98 13.23
N GLY A 240 -24.85 7.43 12.68
CA GLY A 240 -25.26 8.83 12.67
C GLY A 240 -24.57 9.67 11.59
N GLY A 241 -25.13 10.85 11.31
CA GLY A 241 -24.55 11.77 10.33
C GLY A 241 -24.43 11.20 8.92
N GLY A 242 -25.30 10.27 8.54
CA GLY A 242 -25.25 9.59 7.24
C GLY A 242 -24.25 8.43 7.13
N ARG A 243 -23.52 8.12 8.20
CA ARG A 243 -22.57 7.01 8.23
C ARG A 243 -23.30 5.71 8.54
N ARG A 244 -23.31 4.79 7.58
CA ARG A 244 -24.05 3.53 7.69
C ARG A 244 -23.20 2.35 7.28
N VAL A 245 -23.46 1.22 7.89
CA VAL A 245 -22.84 -0.09 7.61
C VAL A 245 -23.90 -1.05 7.09
N TYR A 246 -23.58 -1.73 6.01
CA TYR A 246 -24.46 -2.67 5.32
C TYR A 246 -23.79 -4.04 5.20
N ARG A 247 -24.57 -5.09 4.96
CA ARG A 247 -24.04 -6.39 4.53
C ARG A 247 -23.43 -6.27 3.13
N ALA A 248 -22.24 -6.84 2.95
CA ALA A 248 -21.57 -6.91 1.67
C ALA A 248 -21.82 -8.26 0.98
N ASP A 249 -22.01 -8.24 -0.34
CA ASP A 249 -21.99 -9.45 -1.18
C ASP A 249 -20.54 -9.77 -1.54
N TYR A 250 -19.83 -10.38 -0.61
CA TYR A 250 -18.49 -10.85 -0.84
C TYR A 250 -18.44 -12.37 -0.87
N LYS A 251 -17.85 -12.92 -1.93
CA LYS A 251 -17.54 -14.35 -2.03
C LYS A 251 -16.03 -14.49 -2.01
N PRO A 252 -15.44 -15.20 -1.00
CA PRO A 252 -14.02 -15.53 -1.02
C PRO A 252 -13.65 -16.22 -2.34
N ALA A 253 -12.46 -15.89 -2.87
CA ALA A 253 -11.92 -16.68 -3.97
C ALA A 253 -11.67 -18.12 -3.50
N ALA A 254 -12.09 -19.08 -4.30
CA ALA A 254 -11.87 -20.50 -4.04
C ALA A 254 -10.40 -20.88 -4.16
#